data_98e7194935dbb78562094872f3ecceb0
#
_entry.id   98e7194935dbb78562094872f3ecceb0
#
_cell.length_a   1.000
_cell.length_b   1.000
_cell.length_c   1.000
_cell.angle_alpha   90.00
_cell.angle_beta   90.00
_cell.angle_gamma   90.00
#
_symmetry.space_group_name_H-M   'P 1'
#
loop_
_entity.id
_entity.type
_entity.pdbx_description
1 polymer ?
#
loop_
_entity_poly.entity_id
_entity_poly.type
_entity_poly.pdbx_seq_one_letter_code
_entity_poly.pdbx_strand_id
1 'polypeptide(L)'
;MGKLTMKMMPLKGLLLVTLTALVVPSAGATEQDNVMKAVRQWVEGLNKGDTKSAVAACANETSIVDEFPPHEWHGEGACARWVSELEVYNRGLGLTDSHVTLGKPRRVDITGDRAYVVAPTEFNFKEHGKPGKEAGALFTVSLKNSPDGWRITGWAWSRP
;
A
#
# COMPACT_ATOMS: atom_id res chain seq x y z
N MET A 1 20.36 41.21 82.34
CA MET A 1 21.11 40.56 81.25
C MET A 1 20.31 39.26 80.89
N GLY A 2 19.40 39.39 79.93
CA GLY A 2 18.57 38.31 79.47
C GLY A 2 19.05 37.76 78.14
N LYS A 3 19.38 36.49 78.09
CA LYS A 3 19.79 35.77 76.84
C LYS A 3 18.56 35.42 76.05
N LEU A 4 18.43 35.98 74.84
CA LEU A 4 17.45 35.64 73.87
C LEU A 4 17.88 34.38 73.13
N THR A 5 17.20 33.25 73.33
CA THR A 5 17.44 32.01 72.65
C THR A 5 16.53 31.97 71.40
N MET A 6 17.07 32.04 70.20
CA MET A 6 16.40 32.00 68.94
C MET A 6 16.19 30.50 68.54
N LYS A 7 14.91 30.09 68.51
CA LYS A 7 14.49 28.73 68.19
C LYS A 7 14.37 28.57 66.65
N MET A 8 15.31 27.84 66.03
CA MET A 8 15.25 27.53 64.61
C MET A 8 14.15 26.51 64.35
N MET A 9 13.19 26.89 63.52
CA MET A 9 12.19 25.95 62.96
C MET A 9 12.77 25.18 61.78
N PRO A 10 12.55 23.86 61.67
CA PRO A 10 13.00 23.09 60.52
C PRO A 10 12.06 23.32 59.33
N LEU A 11 12.62 23.78 58.22
CA LEU A 11 11.96 23.90 56.91
C LEU A 11 11.69 22.51 56.36
N LYS A 12 10.42 22.07 56.37
CA LYS A 12 9.99 20.83 55.73
C LYS A 12 9.99 21.06 54.21
N GLY A 13 10.99 20.47 53.53
CA GLY A 13 11.07 20.46 52.09
C GLY A 13 9.90 19.66 51.48
N LEU A 14 9.04 20.32 50.71
CA LEU A 14 7.97 19.74 49.93
C LEU A 14 8.59 19.19 48.64
N LEU A 15 8.73 17.87 48.56
CA LEU A 15 9.24 17.17 47.37
C LEU A 15 8.11 17.14 46.33
N LEU A 16 8.18 18.01 45.30
CA LEU A 16 7.24 18.04 44.19
C LEU A 16 7.63 16.93 43.20
N VAL A 17 6.94 15.79 43.24
CA VAL A 17 7.12 14.71 42.27
C VAL A 17 6.37 15.11 41.00
N THR A 18 7.08 15.61 40.00
CA THR A 18 6.50 15.81 38.64
C THR A 18 6.36 14.49 37.91
N LEU A 19 5.12 14.01 37.82
CA LEU A 19 4.77 12.84 37.01
C LEU A 19 4.78 13.23 35.55
N THR A 20 5.89 12.98 34.83
CA THR A 20 5.96 13.11 33.38
C THR A 20 5.18 11.95 32.74
N ALA A 21 3.98 12.25 32.25
CA ALA A 21 3.22 11.31 31.44
C ALA A 21 3.98 11.07 30.11
N LEU A 22 4.53 9.87 29.95
CA LEU A 22 5.04 9.39 28.66
C LEU A 22 3.85 9.23 27.71
N VAL A 23 3.67 10.18 26.79
CA VAL A 23 2.76 10.03 25.66
C VAL A 23 3.39 8.99 24.74
N VAL A 24 2.94 7.74 24.84
CA VAL A 24 3.26 6.69 23.86
C VAL A 24 2.47 7.05 22.59
N PRO A 25 3.14 7.39 21.46
CA PRO A 25 2.39 7.58 20.21
C PRO A 25 1.71 6.26 19.89
N SER A 26 0.39 6.26 19.79
CA SER A 26 -0.34 5.13 19.20
C SER A 26 0.22 4.94 17.79
N ALA A 27 0.69 3.73 17.48
CA ALA A 27 1.15 3.37 16.15
C ALA A 27 -0.04 3.36 15.19
N GLY A 28 -0.46 4.54 14.75
CA GLY A 28 -1.34 4.71 13.59
C GLY A 28 -0.58 4.24 12.34
N ALA A 29 -1.31 3.71 11.36
CA ALA A 29 -0.72 3.36 10.08
C ALA A 29 0.05 4.56 9.52
N THR A 30 1.27 4.33 9.06
CA THR A 30 2.06 5.38 8.42
C THR A 30 1.45 5.75 7.08
N GLU A 31 1.78 6.93 6.55
CA GLU A 31 1.29 7.34 5.21
C GLU A 31 1.73 6.34 4.13
N GLN A 32 2.92 5.76 4.27
CA GLN A 32 3.38 4.68 3.39
C GLN A 32 2.52 3.42 3.52
N ASP A 33 2.06 3.06 4.71
CA ASP A 33 1.16 1.93 4.90
C ASP A 33 -0.20 2.17 4.23
N ASN A 34 -0.70 3.41 4.28
CA ASN A 34 -1.95 3.81 3.61
C ASN A 34 -1.83 3.71 2.09
N VAL A 35 -0.71 4.18 1.51
CA VAL A 35 -0.40 4.01 0.08
C VAL A 35 -0.35 2.53 -0.29
N MET A 36 0.41 1.74 0.46
CA MET A 36 0.57 0.31 0.20
C MET A 36 -0.70 -0.50 0.42
N LYS A 37 -1.65 0.00 1.22
CA LYS A 37 -2.96 -0.64 1.38
C LYS A 37 -3.73 -0.69 0.06
N ALA A 38 -3.74 0.40 -0.72
CA ALA A 38 -4.40 0.42 -2.03
C ALA A 38 -3.71 -0.53 -3.03
N VAL A 39 -2.36 -0.55 -3.04
CA VAL A 39 -1.59 -1.47 -3.90
C VAL A 39 -1.86 -2.93 -3.54
N ARG A 40 -1.86 -3.27 -2.26
CA ARG A 40 -2.20 -4.62 -1.79
C ARG A 40 -3.65 -4.99 -2.11
N GLN A 41 -4.60 -4.07 -1.92
CA GLN A 41 -6.01 -4.31 -2.24
C GLN A 41 -6.21 -4.71 -3.71
N TRP A 42 -5.52 -4.05 -4.64
CA TRP A 42 -5.54 -4.40 -6.06
C TRP A 42 -5.05 -5.84 -6.27
N VAL A 43 -3.84 -6.16 -5.81
CA VAL A 43 -3.23 -7.48 -6.04
C VAL A 43 -4.00 -8.60 -5.32
N GLU A 44 -4.39 -8.40 -4.07
CA GLU A 44 -5.13 -9.40 -3.30
C GLU A 44 -6.54 -9.63 -3.83
N GLY A 45 -7.20 -8.58 -4.31
CA GLY A 45 -8.51 -8.69 -4.94
C GLY A 45 -8.44 -9.57 -6.19
N LEU A 46 -7.45 -9.35 -7.05
CA LEU A 46 -7.21 -10.19 -8.24
C LEU A 46 -6.90 -11.64 -7.85
N ASN A 47 -6.00 -11.85 -6.89
CA ASN A 47 -5.63 -13.19 -6.43
C ASN A 47 -6.81 -13.99 -5.85
N LYS A 48 -7.79 -13.31 -5.26
CA LYS A 48 -9.00 -13.92 -4.68
C LYS A 48 -10.16 -14.04 -5.66
N GLY A 49 -10.01 -13.50 -6.89
CA GLY A 49 -11.11 -13.35 -7.83
C GLY A 49 -12.16 -12.32 -7.39
N ASP A 50 -11.86 -11.50 -6.38
CA ASP A 50 -12.70 -10.38 -5.97
C ASP A 50 -12.40 -9.14 -6.81
N THR A 51 -12.85 -9.20 -8.07
CA THR A 51 -12.63 -8.14 -9.05
C THR A 51 -13.23 -6.81 -8.61
N LYS A 52 -14.35 -6.84 -7.86
CA LYS A 52 -14.96 -5.63 -7.31
C LYS A 52 -14.03 -4.93 -6.31
N SER A 53 -13.44 -5.69 -5.39
CA SER A 53 -12.46 -5.14 -4.43
C SER A 53 -11.21 -4.62 -5.13
N ALA A 54 -10.70 -5.37 -6.12
CA ALA A 54 -9.55 -4.94 -6.92
C ALA A 54 -9.83 -3.60 -7.61
N VAL A 55 -10.89 -3.51 -8.40
CA VAL A 55 -11.26 -2.30 -9.15
C VAL A 55 -11.50 -1.10 -8.23
N ALA A 56 -12.04 -1.32 -7.02
CA ALA A 56 -12.23 -0.27 -6.03
C ALA A 56 -10.92 0.35 -5.51
N ALA A 57 -9.76 -0.29 -5.72
CA ALA A 57 -8.46 0.30 -5.41
C ALA A 57 -8.03 1.36 -6.44
N CYS A 58 -8.61 1.34 -7.65
CA CYS A 58 -8.32 2.29 -8.71
C CYS A 58 -9.13 3.59 -8.56
N ALA A 59 -8.58 4.68 -9.06
CA ALA A 59 -9.34 5.89 -9.36
C ALA A 59 -10.29 5.63 -10.55
N ASN A 60 -11.32 6.46 -10.71
CA ASN A 60 -12.24 6.33 -11.84
C ASN A 60 -11.50 6.45 -13.19
N GLU A 61 -10.57 7.40 -13.26
CA GLU A 61 -9.67 7.56 -14.40
C GLU A 61 -8.30 6.97 -14.05
N THR A 62 -7.86 5.99 -14.81
CA THR A 62 -6.59 5.29 -14.60
C THR A 62 -5.90 5.07 -15.94
N SER A 63 -4.55 5.04 -15.92
CA SER A 63 -3.73 4.68 -17.07
C SER A 63 -2.95 3.40 -16.76
N ILE A 64 -3.04 2.42 -17.64
CA ILE A 64 -2.43 1.10 -17.48
C ILE A 64 -1.55 0.79 -18.67
N VAL A 65 -0.37 0.24 -18.42
CA VAL A 65 0.53 -0.34 -19.42
C VAL A 65 0.85 -1.77 -19.01
N ASP A 66 0.57 -2.72 -19.89
CA ASP A 66 0.80 -4.13 -19.62
C ASP A 66 1.31 -4.89 -20.84
N GLU A 67 1.81 -6.09 -20.64
CA GLU A 67 2.47 -6.90 -21.66
C GLU A 67 1.52 -7.59 -22.62
N PHE A 68 0.24 -7.79 -22.23
CA PHE A 68 -0.74 -8.38 -23.15
C PHE A 68 -1.44 -7.31 -24.00
N PRO A 69 -1.87 -7.64 -25.23
CA PRO A 69 -2.57 -6.69 -26.10
C PRO A 69 -3.92 -6.22 -25.51
N PRO A 70 -4.30 -4.93 -25.69
CA PRO A 70 -3.68 -3.93 -26.56
C PRO A 70 -2.51 -3.15 -25.92
N HIS A 71 -1.96 -3.59 -24.82
CA HIS A 71 -0.84 -3.04 -24.07
C HIS A 71 -1.15 -1.76 -23.27
N GLU A 72 -2.26 -1.10 -23.52
CA GLU A 72 -2.63 0.13 -22.82
C GLU A 72 -4.13 0.28 -22.64
N TRP A 73 -4.52 0.81 -21.47
CA TRP A 73 -5.91 1.17 -21.12
C TRP A 73 -5.89 2.52 -20.44
N HIS A 74 -6.82 3.41 -20.84
CA HIS A 74 -6.90 4.78 -20.33
C HIS A 74 -8.31 5.18 -19.96
N GLY A 75 -8.39 6.19 -19.07
CA GLY A 75 -9.59 6.91 -18.73
C GLY A 75 -10.54 6.16 -17.81
N GLU A 76 -11.81 6.54 -17.89
CA GLU A 76 -12.85 6.04 -17.01
C GLU A 76 -13.00 4.51 -17.13
N GLY A 77 -13.03 3.83 -15.98
CA GLY A 77 -13.23 2.38 -15.91
C GLY A 77 -12.09 1.53 -16.50
N ALA A 78 -10.90 2.10 -16.76
CA ALA A 78 -9.77 1.37 -17.35
C ALA A 78 -9.39 0.10 -16.56
N CYS A 79 -9.40 0.15 -15.21
CA CYS A 79 -9.13 -1.02 -14.38
C CYS A 79 -10.14 -2.16 -14.60
N ALA A 80 -11.43 -1.83 -14.72
CA ALA A 80 -12.46 -2.85 -14.94
C ALA A 80 -12.35 -3.48 -16.33
N ARG A 81 -12.06 -2.66 -17.35
CA ARG A 81 -11.82 -3.19 -18.71
C ARG A 81 -10.60 -4.09 -18.76
N TRP A 82 -9.49 -3.66 -18.16
CA TRP A 82 -8.26 -4.46 -18.07
C TRP A 82 -8.53 -5.82 -17.42
N VAL A 83 -9.23 -5.86 -16.27
CA VAL A 83 -9.59 -7.13 -15.59
C VAL A 83 -10.39 -8.05 -16.51
N SER A 84 -11.43 -7.50 -17.16
CA SER A 84 -12.28 -8.28 -18.07
C SER A 84 -11.50 -8.85 -19.25
N GLU A 85 -10.61 -8.07 -19.83
CA GLU A 85 -9.78 -8.48 -20.97
C GLU A 85 -8.69 -9.45 -20.56
N LEU A 86 -8.08 -9.28 -19.36
CA LEU A 86 -7.13 -10.24 -18.79
C LEU A 86 -7.77 -11.63 -18.61
N GLU A 87 -9.01 -11.68 -18.11
CA GLU A 87 -9.72 -12.95 -17.94
C GLU A 87 -9.91 -13.69 -19.28
N VAL A 88 -10.23 -12.94 -20.34
CA VAL A 88 -10.37 -13.51 -21.70
C VAL A 88 -9.01 -13.97 -22.22
N TYR A 89 -7.98 -13.15 -22.07
CA TYR A 89 -6.62 -13.45 -22.50
C TYR A 89 -6.06 -14.71 -21.81
N ASN A 90 -6.15 -14.77 -20.48
CA ASN A 90 -5.68 -15.90 -19.69
C ASN A 90 -6.41 -17.20 -20.07
N ARG A 91 -7.73 -17.13 -20.31
CA ARG A 91 -8.52 -18.28 -20.78
C ARG A 91 -8.07 -18.76 -22.15
N GLY A 92 -7.75 -17.82 -23.05
CA GLY A 92 -7.22 -18.15 -24.38
C GLY A 92 -5.88 -18.87 -24.35
N LEU A 93 -5.03 -18.55 -23.36
CA LEU A 93 -3.76 -19.21 -23.12
C LEU A 93 -3.87 -20.49 -22.26
N GLY A 94 -5.06 -20.84 -21.78
CA GLY A 94 -5.23 -21.96 -20.85
C GLY A 94 -4.56 -21.74 -19.48
N LEU A 95 -4.44 -20.47 -19.06
CA LEU A 95 -3.90 -20.11 -17.74
C LEU A 95 -4.96 -20.30 -16.66
N THR A 96 -4.57 -20.97 -15.59
CA THR A 96 -5.36 -21.18 -14.37
C THR A 96 -4.49 -20.99 -13.13
N ASP A 97 -5.14 -20.93 -11.96
CA ASP A 97 -4.47 -20.81 -10.66
C ASP A 97 -3.47 -19.63 -10.60
N SER A 98 -3.80 -18.54 -11.30
CA SER A 98 -2.98 -17.34 -11.37
C SER A 98 -2.88 -16.66 -10.01
N HIS A 99 -1.64 -16.37 -9.57
CA HIS A 99 -1.37 -15.74 -8.30
C HIS A 99 -0.15 -14.81 -8.39
N VAL A 100 -0.34 -13.55 -8.01
CA VAL A 100 0.73 -12.56 -7.93
C VAL A 100 1.18 -12.41 -6.48
N THR A 101 2.47 -12.62 -6.23
CA THR A 101 3.10 -12.28 -4.95
C THR A 101 3.73 -10.90 -5.07
N LEU A 102 3.24 -9.96 -4.25
CA LEU A 102 3.83 -8.62 -4.14
C LEU A 102 4.97 -8.66 -3.14
N GLY A 103 6.19 -8.38 -3.59
CA GLY A 103 7.37 -8.29 -2.74
C GLY A 103 7.43 -6.98 -1.95
N LYS A 104 8.45 -6.87 -1.09
CA LYS A 104 8.72 -5.63 -0.37
C LYS A 104 9.01 -4.51 -1.37
N PRO A 105 8.31 -3.35 -1.30
CA PRO A 105 8.54 -2.27 -2.24
C PRO A 105 10.00 -1.79 -2.16
N ARG A 106 10.60 -1.59 -3.32
CA ARG A 106 11.94 -0.99 -3.47
C ARG A 106 11.88 0.52 -3.27
N ARG A 107 10.71 1.11 -3.56
CA ARG A 107 10.50 2.55 -3.50
C ARG A 107 9.05 2.86 -3.15
N VAL A 108 8.84 3.81 -2.23
CA VAL A 108 7.55 4.44 -1.92
C VAL A 108 7.84 5.91 -1.69
N ASP A 109 7.59 6.74 -2.69
CA ASP A 109 7.76 8.19 -2.62
C ASP A 109 6.39 8.83 -2.49
N ILE A 110 6.27 9.80 -1.56
CA ILE A 110 5.04 10.55 -1.34
C ILE A 110 5.36 12.04 -1.42
N THR A 111 4.61 12.76 -2.24
CA THR A 111 4.73 14.21 -2.42
C THR A 111 3.34 14.83 -2.46
N GLY A 112 2.94 15.49 -1.37
CA GLY A 112 1.59 16.04 -1.23
C GLY A 112 0.51 14.95 -1.34
N ASP A 113 -0.40 15.10 -2.30
CA ASP A 113 -1.49 14.15 -2.58
C ASP A 113 -1.11 13.06 -3.60
N ARG A 114 0.16 12.90 -3.94
CA ARG A 114 0.65 11.95 -4.94
C ARG A 114 1.63 10.95 -4.33
N ALA A 115 1.57 9.71 -4.81
CA ALA A 115 2.54 8.68 -4.46
C ALA A 115 3.02 7.91 -5.68
N TYR A 116 4.25 7.41 -5.58
CA TYR A 116 4.89 6.55 -6.56
C TYR A 116 5.47 5.33 -5.87
N VAL A 117 5.12 4.15 -6.35
CA VAL A 117 5.55 2.87 -5.77
C VAL A 117 6.22 2.03 -6.84
N VAL A 118 7.33 1.37 -6.48
CA VAL A 118 7.95 0.31 -7.28
C VAL A 118 8.10 -0.92 -6.39
N ALA A 119 7.47 -2.00 -6.76
CA ALA A 119 7.53 -3.27 -6.05
C ALA A 119 7.91 -4.41 -7.00
N PRO A 120 8.84 -5.30 -6.59
CA PRO A 120 9.09 -6.53 -7.32
C PRO A 120 7.90 -7.46 -7.14
N THR A 121 7.62 -8.24 -8.17
CA THR A 121 6.54 -9.22 -8.17
C THR A 121 7.00 -10.56 -8.68
N GLU A 122 6.25 -11.57 -8.30
CA GLU A 122 6.37 -12.93 -8.80
C GLU A 122 4.97 -13.38 -9.24
N PHE A 123 4.84 -13.91 -10.44
CA PHE A 123 3.60 -14.44 -10.96
C PHE A 123 3.69 -15.95 -11.12
N ASN A 124 2.84 -16.67 -10.40
CA ASN A 124 2.71 -18.12 -10.46
C ASN A 124 1.36 -18.47 -11.13
N PHE A 125 1.37 -19.47 -11.97
CA PHE A 125 0.18 -19.91 -12.72
C PHE A 125 0.29 -21.38 -13.13
N LYS A 126 -0.78 -21.91 -13.71
CA LYS A 126 -0.72 -23.15 -14.50
C LYS A 126 -1.09 -22.83 -15.94
N GLU A 127 -0.31 -23.32 -16.89
CA GLU A 127 -0.61 -23.28 -18.31
C GLU A 127 -0.95 -24.68 -18.80
N HIS A 128 -2.17 -24.91 -19.26
CA HIS A 128 -2.69 -26.23 -19.60
C HIS A 128 -2.42 -27.28 -18.50
N GLY A 129 -2.58 -26.87 -17.23
CA GLY A 129 -2.36 -27.70 -16.05
C GLY A 129 -0.89 -27.86 -15.61
N LYS A 130 0.08 -27.34 -16.34
CA LYS A 130 1.51 -27.38 -15.99
C LYS A 130 1.89 -26.13 -15.21
N PRO A 131 2.59 -26.25 -14.08
CA PRO A 131 3.06 -25.10 -13.33
C PRO A 131 3.99 -24.20 -14.15
N GLY A 132 3.73 -22.91 -14.12
CA GLY A 132 4.57 -21.84 -14.67
C GLY A 132 4.86 -20.79 -13.62
N LYS A 133 5.96 -20.06 -13.82
CA LYS A 133 6.40 -19.01 -12.92
C LYS A 133 7.13 -17.93 -13.70
N GLU A 134 6.79 -16.69 -13.42
CA GLU A 134 7.53 -15.50 -13.85
C GLU A 134 8.04 -14.76 -12.62
N ALA A 135 9.33 -14.49 -12.56
CA ALA A 135 9.96 -13.79 -11.46
C ALA A 135 10.74 -12.57 -11.96
N GLY A 136 10.87 -11.57 -11.09
CA GLY A 136 11.67 -10.38 -11.38
C GLY A 136 10.90 -9.26 -12.09
N ALA A 137 9.60 -9.43 -12.34
CA ALA A 137 8.76 -8.36 -12.85
C ALA A 137 8.67 -7.21 -11.84
N LEU A 138 8.47 -6.00 -12.36
CA LEU A 138 8.25 -4.81 -11.55
C LEU A 138 6.80 -4.32 -11.74
N PHE A 139 6.14 -4.11 -10.62
CA PHE A 139 4.86 -3.40 -10.56
C PHE A 139 5.14 -1.97 -10.14
N THR A 140 4.99 -1.05 -11.08
CA THR A 140 5.18 0.40 -10.88
C THR A 140 3.81 1.06 -10.83
N VAL A 141 3.53 1.80 -9.74
CA VAL A 141 2.19 2.31 -9.47
C VAL A 141 2.26 3.79 -9.12
N SER A 142 1.41 4.59 -9.73
CA SER A 142 1.11 5.96 -9.32
C SER A 142 -0.22 6.02 -8.59
N LEU A 143 -0.29 6.81 -7.52
CA LEU A 143 -1.49 6.96 -6.71
C LEU A 143 -1.79 8.43 -6.43
N LYS A 144 -3.07 8.70 -6.16
CA LYS A 144 -3.54 9.99 -5.66
C LYS A 144 -4.34 9.79 -4.38
N ASN A 145 -4.12 10.66 -3.41
CA ASN A 145 -4.95 10.76 -2.23
C ASN A 145 -6.20 11.58 -2.52
N SER A 146 -7.34 11.08 -2.07
CA SER A 146 -8.65 11.70 -2.20
C SER A 146 -9.36 11.64 -0.84
N PRO A 147 -10.52 12.28 -0.67
CA PRO A 147 -11.30 12.14 0.57
C PRO A 147 -11.59 10.70 0.98
N ASP A 148 -11.66 9.79 0.00
CA ASP A 148 -11.89 8.35 0.22
C ASP A 148 -10.59 7.55 0.39
N GLY A 149 -9.44 8.23 0.55
CA GLY A 149 -8.10 7.65 0.70
C GLY A 149 -7.35 7.48 -0.62
N TRP A 150 -6.23 6.77 -0.55
CA TRP A 150 -5.37 6.55 -1.71
C TRP A 150 -6.02 5.67 -2.77
N ARG A 151 -5.92 6.10 -4.04
CA ARG A 151 -6.41 5.37 -5.21
C ARG A 151 -5.34 5.30 -6.29
N ILE A 152 -5.25 4.18 -6.97
CA ILE A 152 -4.33 3.96 -8.09
C ILE A 152 -4.81 4.80 -9.28
N THR A 153 -3.95 5.69 -9.78
CA THR A 153 -4.21 6.52 -10.97
C THR A 153 -3.47 6.03 -12.20
N GLY A 154 -2.55 5.10 -12.01
CA GLY A 154 -1.88 4.44 -13.12
C GLY A 154 -0.95 3.35 -12.60
N TRP A 155 -0.68 2.36 -13.46
CA TRP A 155 0.32 1.36 -13.17
C TRP A 155 0.91 0.76 -14.45
N ALA A 156 2.09 0.20 -14.30
CA ALA A 156 2.75 -0.57 -15.34
C ALA A 156 3.28 -1.89 -14.76
N TRP A 157 3.11 -2.95 -15.54
CA TRP A 157 3.76 -4.22 -15.31
C TRP A 157 4.85 -4.41 -16.34
N SER A 158 6.07 -4.74 -15.91
CA SER A 158 7.18 -4.98 -16.83
C SER A 158 8.05 -6.14 -16.35
N ARG A 159 8.34 -7.05 -17.26
CA ARG A 159 9.34 -8.10 -17.07
C ARG A 159 10.75 -7.56 -17.37
N PRO A 160 11.80 -8.16 -16.78
CA PRO A 160 13.19 -7.81 -17.11
C PRO A 160 13.55 -8.19 -18.53
#